data_a13f311533cc2afff7baf7e8d71626ec
#
_entry.id   a13f311533cc2afff7baf7e8d71626ec
#
_cell.length_a   1.000
_cell.length_b   1.000
_cell.length_c   1.000
_cell.angle_alpha   90.00
_cell.angle_beta   90.00
_cell.angle_gamma   90.00
#
_symmetry.space_group_name_H-M   'P 1'
#
loop_
_entity.id
_entity.type
_entity.pdbx_description
1 polymer ?
#
loop_
_entity_poly.entity_id
_entity_poly.type
_entity_poly.pdbx_seq_one_letter_code
_entity_poly.pdbx_strand_id
1 'polypeptide(L)'
;MADEQTVEGETGDRTQWGWPKRIGVGLGALFGLLLLVLIGAYFWADSDSGKRFVINQIEGFELENGMTFEVGAIEGSIHDKMRIRDFAIRDTKGVFLSAAEVAVDWRPLAFISSHIDIRSLNIPSARLFRLPELKETPETNDPLLPDLDIDIGTFELGRLNIDPPVTGQRHVVSFAGNVHIADRRAVVNANGSALAAANVAGGDKFTIKLDATPEENRLDVALNLNAPGNGLIAGLSGIAKPMQLAINGEGDWAKWDGKFSGTSGGEMLSDVNLTARNGTFAATGEMRPGLLLAGSAQNLFEPVTTIDFKTTGEERRFKLDGSISSDNFVLETNGLVDLGNSMMRDLAVEFRLLKPSTLAENLNGAGIVAEATLNGEFASPHLTYGLNAARIGVDETTIIGLRAMAVRKWMRKAGSSRWKRVRDRLAG
;
A
#
# COMPACT_ATOMS: atom_id res chain seq x y z
N MET A 1 62.96 -21.69 -91.93
CA MET A 1 62.31 -22.74 -91.16
C MET A 1 62.73 -22.48 -89.73
N ALA A 2 61.88 -21.80 -88.92
CA ALA A 2 62.08 -21.66 -87.55
C ALA A 2 60.65 -21.69 -86.86
N ASP A 3 60.49 -22.67 -86.03
CA ASP A 3 59.31 -22.86 -85.23
C ASP A 3 59.22 -21.90 -84.11
N GLU A 4 58.12 -21.18 -84.05
CA GLU A 4 57.82 -20.22 -83.01
C GLU A 4 56.87 -20.93 -82.02
N GLN A 5 57.42 -21.31 -80.84
CA GLN A 5 56.61 -21.85 -79.76
C GLN A 5 56.01 -20.72 -78.91
N THR A 6 54.67 -20.59 -78.97
CA THR A 6 53.90 -19.73 -78.14
C THR A 6 53.80 -20.30 -76.72
N VAL A 7 54.28 -19.59 -75.71
CA VAL A 7 54.11 -19.92 -74.33
C VAL A 7 52.80 -19.28 -73.87
N GLU A 8 51.74 -20.09 -73.56
CA GLU A 8 50.52 -19.63 -72.90
C GLU A 8 50.82 -19.40 -71.41
N GLY A 9 50.76 -18.13 -71.03
CA GLY A 9 50.80 -17.73 -69.62
C GLY A 9 49.44 -17.96 -68.94
N GLU A 10 49.40 -18.89 -68.00
CA GLU A 10 48.28 -19.07 -67.08
C GLU A 10 48.13 -17.83 -66.22
N THR A 11 47.14 -16.98 -66.52
CA THR A 11 46.70 -15.88 -65.64
C THR A 11 45.78 -16.46 -64.57
N GLY A 12 46.36 -16.71 -63.40
CA GLY A 12 45.59 -17.05 -62.20
C GLY A 12 44.57 -15.98 -61.89
N ASP A 13 43.29 -16.33 -62.02
CA ASP A 13 42.14 -15.51 -61.70
C ASP A 13 42.09 -15.27 -60.19
N ARG A 14 42.70 -14.17 -59.73
CA ARG A 14 42.50 -13.63 -58.40
C ARG A 14 41.12 -13.01 -58.32
N THR A 15 40.11 -13.81 -57.93
CA THR A 15 38.78 -13.34 -57.60
C THR A 15 38.89 -12.25 -56.53
N GLN A 16 38.98 -10.99 -56.96
CA GLN A 16 38.87 -9.83 -56.09
C GLN A 16 37.45 -9.82 -55.54
N TRP A 17 37.30 -10.17 -54.27
CA TRP A 17 36.04 -10.02 -53.55
C TRP A 17 35.60 -8.54 -53.63
N GLY A 18 34.48 -8.29 -54.35
CA GLY A 18 33.92 -6.96 -54.51
C GLY A 18 33.57 -6.35 -53.14
N TRP A 19 33.68 -5.01 -53.06
CA TRP A 19 33.46 -4.21 -51.86
C TRP A 19 32.20 -4.59 -51.08
N PRO A 20 31.01 -4.89 -51.69
CA PRO A 20 29.84 -5.34 -50.97
C PRO A 20 30.01 -6.68 -50.26
N LYS A 21 30.76 -7.63 -50.84
CA LYS A 21 31.03 -8.92 -50.18
C LYS A 21 31.98 -8.77 -48.98
N ARG A 22 32.93 -7.84 -49.03
CA ARG A 22 33.86 -7.55 -47.90
C ARG A 22 33.09 -6.89 -46.75
N ILE A 23 32.15 -5.97 -47.05
CA ILE A 23 31.27 -5.35 -46.06
C ILE A 23 30.34 -6.41 -45.44
N GLY A 24 29.72 -7.29 -46.24
CA GLY A 24 28.87 -8.37 -45.77
C GLY A 24 29.60 -9.37 -44.85
N VAL A 25 30.84 -9.73 -45.21
CA VAL A 25 31.70 -10.58 -44.33
C VAL A 25 32.09 -9.86 -43.06
N GLY A 26 32.40 -8.56 -43.14
CA GLY A 26 32.76 -7.73 -41.98
C GLY A 26 31.56 -7.58 -41.00
N LEU A 27 30.36 -7.32 -41.52
CA LEU A 27 29.11 -7.26 -40.72
C LEU A 27 28.77 -8.63 -40.15
N GLY A 28 28.94 -9.71 -40.93
CA GLY A 28 28.70 -11.06 -40.44
C GLY A 28 29.69 -11.47 -39.34
N ALA A 29 30.96 -11.10 -39.44
CA ALA A 29 31.98 -11.33 -38.42
C ALA A 29 31.72 -10.47 -37.16
N LEU A 30 31.29 -9.21 -37.30
CA LEU A 30 30.89 -8.34 -36.19
C LEU A 30 29.66 -8.92 -35.47
N PHE A 31 28.64 -9.34 -36.22
CA PHE A 31 27.44 -9.99 -35.65
C PHE A 31 27.81 -11.31 -34.96
N GLY A 32 28.66 -12.14 -35.57
CA GLY A 32 29.14 -13.38 -34.94
C GLY A 32 29.93 -13.12 -33.65
N LEU A 33 30.78 -12.08 -33.63
CA LEU A 33 31.50 -11.67 -32.44
C LEU A 33 30.55 -11.16 -31.36
N LEU A 34 29.57 -10.34 -31.72
CA LEU A 34 28.56 -9.84 -30.81
C LEU A 34 27.79 -11.02 -30.19
N LEU A 35 27.39 -11.98 -31.00
CA LEU A 35 26.67 -13.16 -30.56
C LEU A 35 27.52 -14.02 -29.61
N LEU A 36 28.80 -14.19 -29.88
CA LEU A 36 29.76 -14.89 -29.00
C LEU A 36 29.93 -14.13 -27.66
N VAL A 37 29.98 -12.81 -27.67
CA VAL A 37 30.05 -11.98 -26.46
C VAL A 37 28.76 -12.14 -25.64
N LEU A 38 27.59 -12.11 -26.28
CA LEU A 38 26.30 -12.32 -25.61
C LEU A 38 26.18 -13.72 -25.00
N ILE A 39 26.60 -14.77 -25.74
CA ILE A 39 26.64 -16.14 -25.22
C ILE A 39 27.63 -16.23 -24.05
N GLY A 40 28.81 -15.62 -24.18
CA GLY A 40 29.82 -15.55 -23.12
C GLY A 40 29.30 -14.85 -21.88
N ALA A 41 28.60 -13.72 -22.04
CA ALA A 41 27.98 -12.96 -20.96
C ALA A 41 26.84 -13.78 -20.27
N TYR A 42 26.06 -14.51 -21.07
CA TYR A 42 25.02 -15.39 -20.57
C TYR A 42 25.59 -16.47 -19.64
N PHE A 43 26.61 -17.23 -20.06
CA PHE A 43 27.24 -18.23 -19.21
C PHE A 43 28.03 -17.62 -18.05
N TRP A 44 28.65 -16.46 -18.27
CA TRP A 44 29.36 -15.74 -17.20
C TRP A 44 28.45 -15.33 -16.07
N ALA A 45 27.21 -14.90 -16.35
CA ALA A 45 26.24 -14.46 -15.33
C ALA A 45 25.93 -15.57 -14.29
N ASP A 46 25.92 -16.86 -14.71
CA ASP A 46 25.74 -18.00 -13.82
C ASP A 46 27.01 -18.45 -13.07
N SER A 47 28.16 -17.88 -13.42
CA SER A 47 29.39 -18.12 -12.68
C SER A 47 29.38 -17.43 -11.32
N ASP A 48 30.25 -17.85 -10.39
CA ASP A 48 30.40 -17.23 -9.08
C ASP A 48 30.72 -15.72 -9.18
N SER A 49 31.49 -15.32 -10.21
CA SER A 49 31.82 -13.92 -10.46
C SER A 49 30.61 -13.13 -10.95
N GLY A 50 29.81 -13.70 -11.84
CA GLY A 50 28.59 -13.10 -12.34
C GLY A 50 27.53 -12.96 -11.24
N LYS A 51 27.34 -13.99 -10.43
CA LYS A 51 26.43 -13.94 -9.26
C LYS A 51 26.85 -12.88 -8.26
N ARG A 52 28.13 -12.75 -7.95
CA ARG A 52 28.64 -11.65 -7.10
C ARG A 52 28.38 -10.27 -7.70
N PHE A 53 28.54 -10.13 -9.02
CA PHE A 53 28.24 -8.88 -9.70
C PHE A 53 26.76 -8.52 -9.53
N VAL A 54 25.84 -9.48 -9.73
CA VAL A 54 24.40 -9.27 -9.53
C VAL A 54 24.07 -8.91 -8.08
N ILE A 55 24.67 -9.60 -7.12
CA ILE A 55 24.52 -9.29 -5.69
C ILE A 55 24.92 -7.83 -5.42
N ASN A 56 26.12 -7.41 -5.90
CA ASN A 56 26.61 -6.04 -5.70
C ASN A 56 25.69 -4.99 -6.34
N GLN A 57 25.04 -5.31 -7.49
CA GLN A 57 24.07 -4.41 -8.11
C GLN A 57 22.80 -4.27 -7.25
N ILE A 58 22.31 -5.39 -6.70
CA ILE A 58 21.13 -5.39 -5.82
C ILE A 58 21.41 -4.62 -4.53
N GLU A 59 22.58 -4.85 -3.91
CA GLU A 59 22.99 -4.18 -2.66
C GLU A 59 23.31 -2.71 -2.87
N GLY A 60 23.80 -2.34 -4.07
CA GLY A 60 24.05 -0.95 -4.45
C GLY A 60 22.81 -0.15 -4.85
N PHE A 61 21.65 -0.83 -4.99
CA PHE A 61 20.40 -0.19 -5.37
C PHE A 61 19.66 0.34 -4.14
N GLU A 62 19.51 1.66 -4.08
CA GLU A 62 18.70 2.33 -3.06
C GLU A 62 17.42 2.87 -3.70
N LEU A 63 16.27 2.48 -3.14
CA LEU A 63 14.98 3.04 -3.53
C LEU A 63 14.87 4.50 -3.06
N GLU A 64 14.08 5.31 -3.75
CA GLU A 64 13.86 6.73 -3.39
C GLU A 64 13.40 6.93 -1.94
N ASN A 65 12.64 5.97 -1.42
CA ASN A 65 12.19 5.96 -0.02
C ASN A 65 13.28 5.53 0.98
N GLY A 66 14.53 5.30 0.53
CA GLY A 66 15.68 4.96 1.35
C GLY A 66 15.79 3.48 1.73
N MET A 67 15.01 2.60 1.11
CA MET A 67 15.17 1.15 1.30
C MET A 67 16.35 0.62 0.49
N THR A 68 17.11 -0.30 1.09
CA THR A 68 18.21 -1.05 0.49
C THR A 68 18.04 -2.54 0.76
N PHE A 69 18.74 -3.36 -0.03
CA PHE A 69 18.63 -4.81 0.03
C PHE A 69 19.99 -5.42 0.38
N GLU A 70 19.98 -6.52 1.12
CA GLU A 70 21.15 -7.35 1.41
C GLU A 70 20.91 -8.76 0.87
N VAL A 71 21.93 -9.34 0.27
CA VAL A 71 21.88 -10.69 -0.34
C VAL A 71 23.15 -11.44 0.05
N GLY A 72 23.06 -12.49 0.85
CA GLY A 72 24.21 -13.28 1.24
C GLY A 72 24.79 -14.12 0.09
N ALA A 73 23.94 -14.83 -0.64
CA ALA A 73 24.36 -15.64 -1.78
C ALA A 73 23.22 -15.91 -2.76
N ILE A 74 23.57 -16.20 -4.03
CA ILE A 74 22.65 -16.70 -5.06
C ILE A 74 23.09 -18.12 -5.44
N GLU A 75 22.24 -19.11 -5.20
CA GLU A 75 22.39 -20.50 -5.61
C GLU A 75 21.50 -20.81 -6.81
N GLY A 76 21.88 -21.79 -7.63
CA GLY A 76 21.13 -22.14 -8.85
C GLY A 76 21.48 -21.26 -10.04
N SER A 77 20.56 -21.08 -10.98
CA SER A 77 20.76 -20.30 -12.20
C SER A 77 20.02 -18.97 -12.16
N ILE A 78 20.73 -17.88 -12.43
CA ILE A 78 20.12 -16.54 -12.58
C ILE A 78 19.13 -16.53 -13.79
N HIS A 79 19.31 -17.45 -14.73
CA HIS A 79 18.52 -17.51 -15.97
C HIS A 79 17.21 -18.31 -15.85
N ASP A 80 16.97 -18.98 -14.71
CA ASP A 80 15.76 -19.81 -14.52
C ASP A 80 15.39 -19.90 -13.05
N LYS A 81 15.87 -20.93 -12.34
CA LYS A 81 15.58 -21.16 -10.93
C LYS A 81 16.76 -20.78 -10.06
N MET A 82 16.53 -19.85 -9.17
CA MET A 82 17.54 -19.44 -8.20
C MET A 82 16.99 -19.45 -6.78
N ARG A 83 17.91 -19.54 -5.82
CA ARG A 83 17.65 -19.35 -4.39
C ARG A 83 18.55 -18.25 -3.88
N ILE A 84 17.93 -17.24 -3.36
CA ILE A 84 18.62 -16.14 -2.69
C ILE A 84 18.70 -16.51 -1.22
N ARG A 85 19.92 -16.56 -0.67
CA ARG A 85 20.19 -16.85 0.74
C ARG A 85 20.43 -15.58 1.52
N ASP A 86 19.99 -15.59 2.78
CA ASP A 86 20.20 -14.50 3.74
C ASP A 86 19.77 -13.14 3.18
N PHE A 87 18.56 -13.11 2.63
CA PHE A 87 17.95 -11.89 2.11
C PHE A 87 17.48 -10.99 3.25
N ALA A 88 17.80 -9.70 3.18
CA ALA A 88 17.27 -8.73 4.11
C ALA A 88 16.91 -7.41 3.42
N ILE A 89 15.95 -6.70 4.02
CA ILE A 89 15.57 -5.34 3.61
C ILE A 89 15.89 -4.40 4.77
N ARG A 90 16.57 -3.30 4.43
CA ARG A 90 16.96 -2.25 5.37
C ARG A 90 16.25 -0.94 5.04
N ASP A 91 16.08 -0.16 6.05
CA ASP A 91 15.71 1.26 5.96
C ASP A 91 16.79 2.14 6.62
N THR A 92 16.48 3.40 6.87
CA THR A 92 17.40 4.36 7.51
C THR A 92 17.86 3.94 8.92
N LYS A 93 17.18 2.98 9.59
CA LYS A 93 17.50 2.47 10.93
C LYS A 93 18.09 1.06 10.92
N GLY A 94 18.29 0.46 9.78
CA GLY A 94 18.84 -0.88 9.62
C GLY A 94 17.82 -1.92 9.17
N VAL A 95 18.15 -3.21 9.34
CA VAL A 95 17.29 -4.31 8.89
C VAL A 95 15.94 -4.28 9.60
N PHE A 96 14.86 -4.31 8.84
CA PHE A 96 13.50 -4.43 9.37
C PHE A 96 12.80 -5.73 8.95
N LEU A 97 13.23 -6.36 7.84
CA LEU A 97 12.73 -7.64 7.35
C LEU A 97 13.90 -8.52 6.92
N SER A 98 13.84 -9.81 7.23
CA SER A 98 14.80 -10.80 6.73
C SER A 98 14.13 -12.11 6.35
N ALA A 99 14.73 -12.82 5.39
CA ALA A 99 14.35 -14.17 4.98
C ALA A 99 15.61 -15.00 4.76
N ALA A 100 15.68 -16.19 5.35
CA ALA A 100 16.82 -17.07 5.18
C ALA A 100 16.93 -17.62 3.75
N GLU A 101 15.80 -17.77 3.08
CA GLU A 101 15.71 -18.27 1.70
C GLU A 101 14.56 -17.57 0.96
N VAL A 102 14.84 -17.15 -0.28
CA VAL A 102 13.86 -16.70 -1.26
C VAL A 102 14.10 -17.51 -2.54
N ALA A 103 13.18 -18.40 -2.88
CA ALA A 103 13.24 -19.20 -4.09
C ALA A 103 12.47 -18.49 -5.21
N VAL A 104 13.13 -18.27 -6.33
CA VAL A 104 12.59 -17.57 -7.50
C VAL A 104 12.72 -18.48 -8.72
N ASP A 105 11.63 -18.63 -9.46
CA ASP A 105 11.58 -19.25 -10.78
C ASP A 105 11.07 -18.19 -11.76
N TRP A 106 11.93 -17.68 -12.64
CA TRP A 106 11.62 -16.57 -13.51
C TRP A 106 12.19 -16.71 -14.91
N ARG A 107 11.80 -15.82 -15.81
CA ARG A 107 12.28 -15.78 -17.21
C ARG A 107 12.96 -14.44 -17.49
N PRO A 108 14.28 -14.32 -17.24
CA PRO A 108 14.98 -13.04 -17.39
C PRO A 108 14.97 -12.47 -18.82
N LEU A 109 14.84 -13.31 -19.84
CA LEU A 109 14.78 -12.83 -21.23
C LEU A 109 13.49 -12.07 -21.56
N ALA A 110 12.44 -12.22 -20.77
CA ALA A 110 11.22 -11.43 -20.89
C ALA A 110 11.50 -9.93 -20.61
N PHE A 111 12.52 -9.63 -19.79
CA PHE A 111 12.93 -8.25 -19.51
C PHE A 111 13.39 -7.47 -20.75
N ILE A 112 13.83 -8.14 -21.82
CA ILE A 112 14.16 -7.50 -23.10
C ILE A 112 12.94 -6.81 -23.73
N SER A 113 11.74 -7.33 -23.44
CA SER A 113 10.45 -6.73 -23.85
C SER A 113 9.77 -5.94 -22.72
N SER A 114 10.54 -5.42 -21.76
CA SER A 114 10.00 -4.69 -20.59
C SER A 114 8.97 -5.51 -19.80
N HIS A 115 9.24 -6.82 -19.62
CA HIS A 115 8.37 -7.73 -18.90
C HIS A 115 9.13 -8.46 -17.80
N ILE A 116 8.67 -8.37 -16.56
CA ILE A 116 9.14 -9.20 -15.42
C ILE A 116 8.23 -10.43 -15.32
N ASP A 117 8.74 -11.58 -15.73
CA ASP A 117 7.99 -12.84 -15.72
C ASP A 117 8.54 -13.77 -14.62
N ILE A 118 7.86 -13.81 -13.50
CA ILE A 118 8.14 -14.68 -12.34
C ILE A 118 7.08 -15.77 -12.30
N ARG A 119 7.46 -17.00 -12.63
CA ARG A 119 6.55 -18.15 -12.57
C ARG A 119 6.18 -18.49 -11.13
N SER A 120 7.17 -18.45 -10.23
CA SER A 120 6.93 -18.66 -8.81
C SER A 120 7.93 -17.90 -7.95
N LEU A 121 7.44 -17.32 -6.86
CA LEU A 121 8.21 -16.69 -5.80
C LEU A 121 7.81 -17.35 -4.47
N ASN A 122 8.69 -18.13 -3.89
CA ASN A 122 8.44 -18.87 -2.66
C ASN A 122 9.40 -18.44 -1.56
N ILE A 123 8.85 -18.02 -0.43
CA ILE A 123 9.57 -17.62 0.77
C ILE A 123 9.09 -18.51 1.92
N PRO A 124 9.81 -19.60 2.26
CA PRO A 124 9.36 -20.53 3.30
C PRO A 124 9.18 -19.85 4.67
N SER A 125 10.09 -18.94 5.01
CA SER A 125 10.00 -18.17 6.25
C SER A 125 10.70 -16.82 6.14
N ALA A 126 10.06 -15.79 6.68
CA ALA A 126 10.62 -14.46 6.86
C ALA A 126 10.33 -13.95 8.28
N ARG A 127 11.02 -12.87 8.67
CA ARG A 127 10.83 -12.21 9.96
C ARG A 127 10.77 -10.71 9.79
N LEU A 128 9.70 -10.10 10.31
CA LEU A 128 9.50 -8.66 10.39
C LEU A 128 9.78 -8.20 11.82
N PHE A 129 10.90 -7.54 12.04
CA PHE A 129 11.37 -7.10 13.34
C PHE A 129 10.64 -5.86 13.85
N ARG A 130 10.32 -4.94 12.93
CA ARG A 130 9.65 -3.65 13.16
C ARG A 130 9.04 -3.12 11.86
N LEU A 131 8.21 -2.11 11.94
CA LEU A 131 7.78 -1.37 10.74
C LEU A 131 8.95 -0.56 10.16
N PRO A 132 9.03 -0.41 8.81
CA PRO A 132 10.06 0.41 8.19
C PRO A 132 9.88 1.89 8.50
N GLU A 133 11.00 2.61 8.59
CA GLU A 133 11.03 4.07 8.61
C GLU A 133 11.57 4.58 7.26
N LEU A 134 10.65 4.97 6.40
CA LEU A 134 10.94 5.40 5.04
C LEU A 134 11.30 6.89 5.00
N LYS A 135 12.16 7.28 4.05
CA LYS A 135 12.36 8.70 3.70
C LYS A 135 11.09 9.23 3.05
N GLU A 136 10.79 10.51 3.26
CA GLU A 136 9.74 11.18 2.51
C GLU A 136 10.18 11.28 1.04
N THR A 137 9.39 10.69 0.14
CA THR A 137 9.60 10.82 -1.31
C THR A 137 8.83 12.04 -1.82
N PRO A 138 9.41 12.83 -2.73
CA PRO A 138 8.65 13.88 -3.40
C PRO A 138 7.43 13.28 -4.10
N GLU A 139 6.31 13.98 -4.07
CA GLU A 139 5.13 13.55 -4.81
C GLU A 139 5.43 13.63 -6.31
N THR A 140 5.35 12.49 -7.00
CA THR A 140 5.48 12.42 -8.46
C THR A 140 4.09 12.30 -9.09
N ASN A 141 3.92 12.92 -10.25
CA ASN A 141 2.72 12.74 -11.08
C ASN A 141 2.84 11.51 -11.98
N ASP A 142 3.63 10.52 -11.58
CA ASP A 142 3.85 9.31 -12.35
C ASP A 142 2.56 8.48 -12.45
N PRO A 143 2.40 7.69 -13.53
CA PRO A 143 1.28 6.76 -13.66
C PRO A 143 1.16 5.84 -12.45
N LEU A 144 -0.07 5.46 -12.09
CA LEU A 144 -0.33 4.54 -10.96
C LEU A 144 0.25 3.14 -11.21
N LEU A 145 0.33 2.73 -12.47
CA LEU A 145 0.96 1.48 -12.88
C LEU A 145 2.26 1.78 -13.64
N PRO A 146 3.31 0.98 -13.45
CA PRO A 146 4.56 1.15 -14.17
C PRO A 146 4.39 0.85 -15.67
N ASP A 147 5.22 1.48 -16.52
CA ASP A 147 5.36 1.12 -17.93
C ASP A 147 6.18 -0.18 -18.12
N LEU A 148 5.89 -1.16 -17.29
CA LEU A 148 6.56 -2.45 -17.22
C LEU A 148 5.53 -3.52 -16.90
N ASP A 149 5.45 -4.54 -17.75
CA ASP A 149 4.60 -5.68 -17.48
C ASP A 149 5.19 -6.53 -16.35
N ILE A 150 4.37 -6.96 -15.43
CA ILE A 150 4.77 -7.77 -14.27
C ILE A 150 3.84 -8.97 -14.14
N ASP A 151 4.39 -10.15 -14.29
CA ASP A 151 3.71 -11.42 -14.02
C ASP A 151 4.35 -12.12 -12.83
N ILE A 152 3.57 -12.39 -11.80
CA ILE A 152 3.91 -13.30 -10.71
C ILE A 152 2.85 -14.40 -10.69
N GLY A 153 3.16 -15.53 -11.32
CA GLY A 153 2.23 -16.65 -11.46
C GLY A 153 1.80 -17.24 -10.13
N THR A 154 2.75 -17.44 -9.22
CA THR A 154 2.48 -17.80 -7.81
C THR A 154 3.44 -17.10 -6.87
N PHE A 155 2.89 -16.46 -5.85
CA PHE A 155 3.62 -15.95 -4.70
C PHE A 155 3.20 -16.74 -3.46
N GLU A 156 4.16 -17.22 -2.69
CA GLU A 156 3.92 -17.93 -1.45
C GLU A 156 4.91 -17.49 -0.37
N LEU A 157 4.38 -16.96 0.74
CA LEU A 157 5.11 -16.69 1.97
C LEU A 157 4.55 -17.62 3.05
N GLY A 158 5.24 -18.72 3.29
CA GLY A 158 4.76 -19.78 4.17
C GLY A 158 4.61 -19.32 5.62
N ARG A 159 5.59 -18.55 6.12
CA ARG A 159 5.57 -18.02 7.50
C ARG A 159 6.26 -16.67 7.57
N LEU A 160 5.53 -15.62 7.89
CA LEU A 160 6.08 -14.34 8.31
C LEU A 160 5.96 -14.21 9.83
N ASN A 161 7.08 -14.27 10.53
CA ASN A 161 7.13 -14.02 11.96
C ASN A 161 7.14 -12.51 12.21
N ILE A 162 6.11 -11.99 12.84
CA ILE A 162 5.95 -10.59 13.18
C ILE A 162 6.32 -10.40 14.65
N ASP A 163 7.31 -9.58 14.93
CA ASP A 163 7.81 -9.33 16.28
C ASP A 163 6.95 -8.29 17.03
N PRO A 164 6.98 -8.29 18.38
CA PRO A 164 6.17 -7.39 19.21
C PRO A 164 6.29 -5.89 18.92
N PRO A 165 7.41 -5.33 18.43
CA PRO A 165 7.48 -3.91 18.06
C PRO A 165 6.49 -3.48 16.96
N VAL A 166 5.96 -4.44 16.18
CA VAL A 166 5.00 -4.17 15.08
C VAL A 166 3.57 -4.07 15.60
N THR A 167 3.15 -5.00 16.45
CA THR A 167 1.74 -5.18 16.86
C THR A 167 1.53 -5.22 18.37
N GLY A 168 2.59 -5.06 19.17
CA GLY A 168 2.54 -5.26 20.62
C GLY A 168 2.67 -6.71 21.06
N GLN A 169 2.45 -7.67 20.16
CA GLN A 169 2.52 -9.12 20.40
C GLN A 169 3.27 -9.82 19.26
N ARG A 170 3.63 -11.08 19.47
CA ARG A 170 4.17 -11.91 18.39
C ARG A 170 3.03 -12.50 17.58
N HIS A 171 3.15 -12.45 16.25
CA HIS A 171 2.23 -13.11 15.33
C HIS A 171 3.00 -13.88 14.26
N VAL A 172 2.32 -14.86 13.68
CA VAL A 172 2.82 -15.61 12.52
C VAL A 172 1.73 -15.56 11.46
N VAL A 173 2.07 -15.07 10.26
CA VAL A 173 1.12 -14.99 9.15
C VAL A 173 1.66 -15.73 7.93
N SER A 174 0.76 -16.18 7.07
CA SER A 174 1.08 -16.70 5.74
C SER A 174 0.33 -15.90 4.69
N PHE A 175 0.93 -15.82 3.49
CA PHE A 175 0.36 -15.15 2.33
C PHE A 175 0.55 -16.03 1.10
N ALA A 176 -0.44 -16.04 0.21
CA ALA A 176 -0.32 -16.64 -1.10
C ALA A 176 -1.14 -15.83 -2.11
N GLY A 177 -0.71 -15.82 -3.38
CA GLY A 177 -1.41 -15.07 -4.39
C GLY A 177 -0.74 -15.12 -5.75
N ASN A 178 -1.27 -14.30 -6.65
CA ASN A 178 -0.70 -14.00 -7.95
C ASN A 178 -0.93 -12.52 -8.30
N VAL A 179 -0.09 -12.01 -9.18
CA VAL A 179 -0.14 -10.64 -9.69
C VAL A 179 0.09 -10.69 -11.18
N HIS A 180 -0.77 -10.00 -11.93
CA HIS A 180 -0.61 -9.77 -13.35
C HIS A 180 -0.82 -8.28 -13.63
N ILE A 181 0.22 -7.60 -14.06
CA ILE A 181 0.18 -6.19 -14.48
C ILE A 181 0.71 -6.15 -15.92
N ALA A 182 -0.17 -5.93 -16.87
CA ALA A 182 0.15 -5.80 -18.28
C ALA A 182 -0.89 -4.92 -18.95
N ASP A 183 -0.54 -4.27 -20.06
CA ASP A 183 -1.45 -3.44 -20.84
C ASP A 183 -2.20 -2.42 -19.95
N ARG A 184 -1.52 -1.88 -18.93
CA ARG A 184 -2.09 -0.91 -17.96
C ARG A 184 -3.27 -1.44 -17.14
N ARG A 185 -3.39 -2.76 -17.04
CA ARG A 185 -4.34 -3.45 -16.18
C ARG A 185 -3.60 -4.20 -15.09
N ALA A 186 -4.12 -4.15 -13.88
CA ALA A 186 -3.61 -4.88 -12.73
C ALA A 186 -4.66 -5.88 -12.24
N VAL A 187 -4.30 -7.16 -12.24
CA VAL A 187 -5.10 -8.24 -11.63
C VAL A 187 -4.31 -8.81 -10.46
N VAL A 188 -4.88 -8.72 -9.27
CA VAL A 188 -4.26 -9.24 -8.04
C VAL A 188 -5.24 -10.17 -7.34
N ASN A 189 -4.78 -11.39 -7.07
CA ASN A 189 -5.49 -12.30 -6.17
C ASN A 189 -4.54 -12.65 -5.04
N ALA A 190 -4.95 -12.40 -3.81
CA ALA A 190 -4.17 -12.70 -2.64
C ALA A 190 -5.04 -13.26 -1.52
N ASN A 191 -4.48 -14.14 -0.73
CA ASN A 191 -5.06 -14.62 0.50
C ASN A 191 -3.99 -14.68 1.58
N GLY A 192 -4.42 -14.55 2.82
CA GLY A 192 -3.52 -14.65 3.95
C GLY A 192 -4.24 -15.12 5.20
N SER A 193 -3.46 -15.64 6.13
CA SER A 193 -3.98 -16.07 7.42
C SER A 193 -2.97 -15.87 8.53
N ALA A 194 -3.46 -15.48 9.71
CA ALA A 194 -2.68 -15.54 10.94
C ALA A 194 -2.69 -16.98 11.47
N LEU A 195 -1.50 -17.55 11.63
CA LEU A 195 -1.31 -18.93 12.06
C LEU A 195 -1.24 -18.98 13.59
N ALA A 196 -2.04 -19.86 14.20
CA ALA A 196 -1.90 -20.14 15.61
C ALA A 196 -0.61 -20.95 15.88
N ALA A 197 0.15 -20.56 16.89
CA ALA A 197 1.34 -21.25 17.35
C ALA A 197 1.41 -21.19 18.90
N ALA A 198 2.38 -21.86 19.51
CA ALA A 198 2.54 -21.82 20.96
C ALA A 198 2.71 -20.36 21.45
N ASN A 199 1.78 -19.90 22.30
CA ASN A 199 1.67 -18.53 22.81
C ASN A 199 1.52 -17.43 21.72
N VAL A 200 0.99 -17.81 20.57
CA VAL A 200 0.71 -16.89 19.45
C VAL A 200 -0.74 -17.07 19.02
N ALA A 201 -1.52 -16.02 19.14
CA ALA A 201 -2.89 -16.00 18.66
C ALA A 201 -2.93 -15.96 17.14
N GLY A 202 -3.92 -16.59 16.55
CA GLY A 202 -4.11 -16.64 15.11
C GLY A 202 -5.59 -16.81 14.77
N GLY A 203 -5.86 -17.13 13.52
CA GLY A 203 -7.21 -17.39 13.02
C GLY A 203 -7.76 -16.28 12.14
N ASP A 204 -7.08 -15.13 12.06
CA ASP A 204 -7.42 -14.10 11.06
C ASP A 204 -7.21 -14.66 9.66
N LYS A 205 -8.14 -14.33 8.76
CA LYS A 205 -8.06 -14.70 7.34
C LYS A 205 -8.50 -13.51 6.50
N PHE A 206 -7.81 -13.28 5.41
CA PHE A 206 -8.25 -12.30 4.43
C PHE A 206 -8.11 -12.85 3.01
N THR A 207 -8.94 -12.34 2.13
CA THR A 207 -8.82 -12.53 0.68
C THR A 207 -8.96 -11.20 -0.02
N ILE A 208 -8.16 -11.01 -1.06
CA ILE A 208 -8.17 -9.83 -1.90
C ILE A 208 -8.29 -10.30 -3.35
N LYS A 209 -9.24 -9.74 -4.07
CA LYS A 209 -9.34 -9.81 -5.53
C LYS A 209 -9.47 -8.39 -6.04
N LEU A 210 -8.58 -8.03 -6.92
CA LEU A 210 -8.54 -6.72 -7.56
C LEU A 210 -8.38 -6.92 -9.06
N ASP A 211 -9.19 -6.21 -9.84
CA ASP A 211 -9.05 -6.06 -11.28
C ASP A 211 -9.23 -4.59 -11.60
N ALA A 212 -8.15 -3.92 -11.95
CA ALA A 212 -8.13 -2.48 -12.15
C ALA A 212 -7.50 -2.13 -13.49
N THR A 213 -8.16 -1.28 -14.26
CA THR A 213 -7.65 -0.64 -15.47
C THR A 213 -7.74 0.88 -15.29
N PRO A 214 -6.72 1.53 -14.70
CA PRO A 214 -6.79 2.94 -14.32
C PRO A 214 -7.10 3.88 -15.49
N GLU A 215 -6.62 3.58 -16.70
CA GLU A 215 -6.89 4.41 -17.88
C GLU A 215 -8.34 4.34 -18.36
N GLU A 216 -9.00 3.20 -18.19
CA GLU A 216 -10.42 3.03 -18.43
C GLU A 216 -11.25 3.42 -17.20
N ASN A 217 -10.57 3.85 -16.13
CA ASN A 217 -11.15 4.13 -14.82
C ASN A 217 -11.97 2.96 -14.26
N ARG A 218 -11.64 1.73 -14.63
CA ARG A 218 -12.31 0.52 -14.17
C ARG A 218 -11.67 -0.03 -12.91
N LEU A 219 -12.52 -0.43 -11.97
CA LEU A 219 -12.12 -1.06 -10.72
C LEU A 219 -13.14 -2.10 -10.28
N ASP A 220 -12.75 -3.36 -10.29
CA ASP A 220 -13.48 -4.44 -9.65
C ASP A 220 -12.70 -4.91 -8.42
N VAL A 221 -13.31 -4.90 -7.25
CA VAL A 221 -12.66 -5.22 -5.98
C VAL A 221 -13.54 -6.13 -5.12
N ALA A 222 -12.93 -7.15 -4.54
CA ALA A 222 -13.53 -7.96 -3.48
C ALA A 222 -12.51 -8.21 -2.39
N LEU A 223 -12.77 -7.68 -1.20
CA LEU A 223 -11.98 -7.83 0.00
C LEU A 223 -12.82 -8.54 1.05
N ASN A 224 -12.28 -9.58 1.69
CA ASN A 224 -12.92 -10.23 2.81
C ASN A 224 -11.93 -10.38 3.96
N LEU A 225 -12.35 -10.07 5.16
CA LEU A 225 -11.61 -10.24 6.40
C LEU A 225 -12.45 -10.98 7.42
N ASN A 226 -11.87 -12.03 7.99
CA ASN A 226 -12.41 -12.71 9.18
C ASN A 226 -11.36 -12.58 10.29
N ALA A 227 -11.67 -11.84 11.33
CA ALA A 227 -10.77 -11.51 12.42
C ALA A 227 -11.36 -11.96 13.76
N PRO A 228 -10.82 -13.00 14.42
CA PRO A 228 -11.23 -13.37 15.77
C PRO A 228 -10.78 -12.31 16.78
N GLY A 229 -11.51 -12.18 17.90
CA GLY A 229 -11.27 -11.15 18.92
C GLY A 229 -9.94 -11.24 19.67
N ASN A 230 -9.14 -12.25 19.41
CA ASN A 230 -7.79 -12.46 19.98
C ASN A 230 -6.71 -12.66 18.89
N GLY A 231 -7.02 -12.34 17.62
CA GLY A 231 -6.11 -12.50 16.50
C GLY A 231 -5.15 -11.33 16.29
N LEU A 232 -4.55 -11.30 15.11
CA LEU A 232 -3.64 -10.25 14.67
C LEU A 232 -4.36 -8.88 14.60
N ILE A 233 -5.55 -8.83 14.01
CA ILE A 233 -6.32 -7.59 13.87
C ILE A 233 -6.74 -7.04 15.22
N ALA A 234 -7.11 -7.92 16.16
CA ALA A 234 -7.40 -7.51 17.53
C ALA A 234 -6.18 -6.88 18.22
N GLY A 235 -4.98 -7.45 18.01
CA GLY A 235 -3.73 -6.89 18.52
C GLY A 235 -3.37 -5.53 17.91
N LEU A 236 -3.60 -5.34 16.61
CA LEU A 236 -3.33 -4.09 15.91
C LEU A 236 -4.34 -2.97 16.27
N SER A 237 -5.62 -3.31 16.33
CA SER A 237 -6.71 -2.34 16.55
C SER A 237 -6.99 -2.06 18.04
N GLY A 238 -6.58 -2.94 18.93
CA GLY A 238 -7.00 -2.94 20.34
C GLY A 238 -8.47 -3.38 20.55
N ILE A 239 -9.15 -3.85 19.49
CA ILE A 239 -10.55 -4.26 19.53
C ILE A 239 -10.60 -5.77 19.71
N ALA A 240 -10.84 -6.23 20.95
CA ALA A 240 -10.92 -7.65 21.32
C ALA A 240 -12.31 -8.25 21.02
N LYS A 241 -12.87 -7.97 19.86
CA LYS A 241 -14.16 -8.51 19.40
C LYS A 241 -13.98 -9.21 18.05
N PRO A 242 -14.67 -10.34 17.80
CA PRO A 242 -14.60 -10.99 16.50
C PRO A 242 -15.32 -10.13 15.44
N MET A 243 -14.72 -10.05 14.26
CA MET A 243 -15.24 -9.26 13.14
C MET A 243 -15.17 -10.05 11.84
N GLN A 244 -16.21 -9.91 11.02
CA GLN A 244 -16.18 -10.30 9.61
C GLN A 244 -16.51 -9.05 8.80
N LEU A 245 -15.61 -8.66 7.92
CA LEU A 245 -15.75 -7.47 7.09
C LEU A 245 -15.61 -7.86 5.63
N ALA A 246 -16.42 -7.25 4.76
CA ALA A 246 -16.32 -7.42 3.32
C ALA A 246 -16.52 -6.08 2.60
N ILE A 247 -15.70 -5.85 1.57
CA ILE A 247 -15.90 -4.80 0.58
C ILE A 247 -16.01 -5.50 -0.77
N ASN A 248 -17.09 -5.27 -1.47
CA ASN A 248 -17.27 -5.73 -2.84
C ASN A 248 -17.72 -4.54 -3.67
N GLY A 249 -17.18 -4.39 -4.86
CA GLY A 249 -17.59 -3.32 -5.76
C GLY A 249 -17.05 -3.55 -7.17
N GLU A 250 -17.78 -3.08 -8.14
CA GLU A 250 -17.46 -3.24 -9.56
C GLU A 250 -17.94 -2.04 -10.37
N GLY A 251 -17.26 -1.78 -11.46
CA GLY A 251 -17.64 -0.74 -12.40
C GLY A 251 -16.48 0.14 -12.84
N ASP A 252 -16.85 1.30 -13.38
CA ASP A 252 -15.93 2.30 -13.87
C ASP A 252 -16.14 3.67 -13.18
N TRP A 253 -15.34 4.67 -13.55
CA TRP A 253 -15.46 6.03 -13.00
C TRP A 253 -16.82 6.69 -13.22
N ALA A 254 -17.51 6.35 -14.31
CA ALA A 254 -18.83 6.89 -14.61
C ALA A 254 -19.90 6.24 -13.72
N LYS A 255 -19.74 4.93 -13.47
CA LYS A 255 -20.66 4.15 -12.66
C LYS A 255 -19.94 3.00 -11.96
N TRP A 256 -19.52 3.22 -10.74
CA TRP A 256 -19.03 2.18 -9.84
C TRP A 256 -19.98 2.00 -8.66
N ASP A 257 -20.35 0.76 -8.38
CA ASP A 257 -21.22 0.38 -7.26
C ASP A 257 -20.50 -0.62 -6.37
N GLY A 258 -20.50 -0.38 -5.09
CA GLY A 258 -19.90 -1.25 -4.09
C GLY A 258 -20.66 -1.27 -2.78
N LYS A 259 -20.26 -2.20 -1.93
CA LYS A 259 -20.84 -2.38 -0.61
C LYS A 259 -19.74 -2.71 0.42
N PHE A 260 -19.76 -2.01 1.54
CA PHE A 260 -19.02 -2.37 2.74
C PHE A 260 -20.00 -2.99 3.74
N SER A 261 -19.81 -4.26 4.02
CA SER A 261 -20.64 -5.01 4.96
C SER A 261 -19.79 -5.63 6.07
N GLY A 262 -20.37 -5.78 7.26
CA GLY A 262 -19.66 -6.38 8.38
C GLY A 262 -20.58 -6.96 9.41
N THR A 263 -20.06 -7.92 10.18
CA THR A 263 -20.71 -8.48 11.37
C THR A 263 -19.71 -8.56 12.53
N SER A 264 -20.22 -8.48 13.76
CA SER A 264 -19.48 -8.76 14.99
C SER A 264 -20.34 -9.62 15.92
N GLY A 265 -19.83 -10.80 16.28
CA GLY A 265 -20.58 -11.74 17.12
C GLY A 265 -21.88 -12.25 16.49
N GLY A 266 -22.03 -12.17 15.16
CA GLY A 266 -23.23 -12.55 14.42
C GLY A 266 -24.25 -11.40 14.23
N GLU A 267 -24.02 -10.25 14.86
CA GLU A 267 -24.84 -9.05 14.66
C GLU A 267 -24.28 -8.18 13.53
N MET A 268 -25.16 -7.45 12.83
CA MET A 268 -24.77 -6.51 11.76
C MET A 268 -23.96 -5.37 12.37
N LEU A 269 -22.70 -5.23 11.90
CA LEU A 269 -21.76 -4.18 12.27
C LEU A 269 -21.80 -3.02 11.27
N SER A 270 -21.91 -3.34 9.99
CA SER A 270 -21.94 -2.34 8.92
C SER A 270 -22.75 -2.83 7.73
N ASP A 271 -23.49 -1.92 7.12
CA ASP A 271 -24.17 -2.06 5.83
C ASP A 271 -24.11 -0.69 5.13
N VAL A 272 -23.02 -0.45 4.38
CA VAL A 272 -22.75 0.84 3.76
C VAL A 272 -22.61 0.63 2.24
N ASN A 273 -23.41 1.36 1.48
CA ASN A 273 -23.31 1.41 0.04
C ASN A 273 -22.23 2.43 -0.36
N LEU A 274 -21.36 2.02 -1.24
CA LEU A 274 -20.28 2.83 -1.79
C LEU A 274 -20.58 3.07 -3.27
N THR A 275 -20.52 4.30 -3.71
CA THR A 275 -20.76 4.61 -5.11
C THR A 275 -19.75 5.61 -5.65
N ALA A 276 -19.40 5.47 -6.93
CA ALA A 276 -18.73 6.53 -7.67
C ALA A 276 -19.54 6.86 -8.94
N ARG A 277 -19.69 8.14 -9.22
CA ARG A 277 -20.45 8.68 -10.37
C ARG A 277 -19.72 9.90 -10.92
N ASN A 278 -18.96 9.70 -12.02
CA ASN A 278 -18.24 10.81 -12.69
C ASN A 278 -17.45 11.71 -11.71
N GLY A 279 -16.59 11.11 -10.88
CA GLY A 279 -15.78 11.86 -9.90
C GLY A 279 -16.51 12.27 -8.62
N THR A 280 -17.77 11.91 -8.48
CA THR A 280 -18.50 12.01 -7.20
C THR A 280 -18.51 10.65 -6.52
N PHE A 281 -17.98 10.58 -5.32
CA PHE A 281 -18.00 9.39 -4.47
C PHE A 281 -19.00 9.60 -3.34
N ALA A 282 -19.73 8.54 -3.00
CA ALA A 282 -20.61 8.55 -1.83
C ALA A 282 -20.48 7.25 -1.03
N ALA A 283 -20.64 7.38 0.28
CA ALA A 283 -20.75 6.28 1.22
C ALA A 283 -21.97 6.53 2.10
N THR A 284 -23.00 5.71 1.93
CA THR A 284 -24.29 5.88 2.64
C THR A 284 -24.76 4.58 3.23
N GLY A 285 -25.20 4.60 4.48
CA GLY A 285 -25.70 3.38 5.15
C GLY A 285 -25.66 3.45 6.66
N GLU A 286 -25.67 2.30 7.27
CA GLU A 286 -25.74 2.13 8.72
C GLU A 286 -24.53 1.35 9.26
N MET A 287 -24.08 1.73 10.43
CA MET A 287 -23.06 1.03 11.22
C MET A 287 -23.49 0.91 12.68
N ARG A 288 -22.92 -0.06 13.37
CA ARG A 288 -23.07 -0.24 14.83
C ARG A 288 -21.72 -0.30 15.52
N PRO A 289 -20.95 0.80 15.56
CA PRO A 289 -19.62 0.82 16.19
C PRO A 289 -19.68 0.46 17.68
N GLY A 290 -20.82 0.69 18.35
CA GLY A 290 -21.05 0.29 19.73
C GLY A 290 -20.82 -1.19 20.01
N LEU A 291 -20.98 -2.07 19.00
CA LEU A 291 -20.67 -3.50 19.15
C LEU A 291 -19.17 -3.75 19.41
N LEU A 292 -18.31 -2.84 18.97
CA LEU A 292 -16.83 -2.93 19.09
C LEU A 292 -16.29 -2.12 20.25
N LEU A 293 -17.04 -1.14 20.74
CA LEU A 293 -16.63 -0.19 21.75
C LEU A 293 -17.12 -0.60 23.14
N ALA A 294 -16.70 0.12 24.17
CA ALA A 294 -17.11 -0.08 25.54
C ALA A 294 -17.31 1.27 26.27
N GLY A 295 -18.11 1.26 27.34
CA GLY A 295 -18.37 2.45 28.18
C GLY A 295 -19.11 3.54 27.43
N SER A 296 -18.79 4.81 27.74
CA SER A 296 -19.45 5.96 27.14
C SER A 296 -19.32 6.03 25.63
N ALA A 297 -18.22 5.53 25.06
CA ALA A 297 -18.08 5.44 23.61
C ALA A 297 -19.10 4.47 23.00
N GLN A 298 -19.35 3.33 23.62
CA GLN A 298 -20.41 2.42 23.20
C GLN A 298 -21.77 3.14 23.20
N ASN A 299 -22.15 3.73 24.34
CA ASN A 299 -23.43 4.42 24.51
C ASN A 299 -23.63 5.54 23.47
N LEU A 300 -22.56 6.25 23.10
CA LEU A 300 -22.61 7.33 22.13
C LEU A 300 -23.05 6.83 20.74
N PHE A 301 -22.56 5.68 20.31
CA PHE A 301 -22.81 5.11 18.98
C PHE A 301 -24.01 4.17 18.91
N GLU A 302 -24.68 3.87 20.03
CA GLU A 302 -25.87 3.04 20.06
C GLU A 302 -27.15 3.82 19.78
N PRO A 303 -28.23 3.12 19.26
CA PRO A 303 -28.24 1.73 18.81
C PRO A 303 -27.68 1.54 17.40
N VAL A 304 -27.72 2.57 16.57
CA VAL A 304 -27.27 2.59 15.17
C VAL A 304 -26.67 3.95 14.86
N THR A 305 -25.68 3.94 14.03
CA THR A 305 -25.03 5.15 13.50
C THR A 305 -25.23 5.18 12.00
N THR A 306 -25.82 6.25 11.49
CA THR A 306 -25.99 6.50 10.07
C THR A 306 -24.76 7.23 9.53
N ILE A 307 -24.32 6.82 8.35
CA ILE A 307 -23.22 7.44 7.61
C ILE A 307 -23.80 8.00 6.30
N ASP A 308 -23.49 9.26 6.01
CA ASP A 308 -23.79 9.92 4.75
C ASP A 308 -22.62 10.82 4.36
N PHE A 309 -21.74 10.29 3.53
CA PHE A 309 -20.58 11.01 3.01
C PHE A 309 -20.69 11.15 1.50
N LYS A 310 -20.37 12.35 1.03
CA LYS A 310 -20.24 12.65 -0.38
C LYS A 310 -18.95 13.42 -0.60
N THR A 311 -18.18 13.04 -1.59
CA THR A 311 -17.01 13.80 -2.01
C THR A 311 -16.98 13.94 -3.52
N THR A 312 -16.61 15.10 -4.00
CA THR A 312 -16.34 15.34 -5.42
C THR A 312 -14.86 15.58 -5.59
N GLY A 313 -14.23 14.85 -6.52
CA GLY A 313 -12.79 14.89 -6.73
C GLY A 313 -12.41 15.08 -8.18
N GLU A 314 -11.42 15.94 -8.42
CA GLU A 314 -10.69 16.11 -9.67
C GLU A 314 -9.21 16.23 -9.37
N GLU A 315 -8.36 15.56 -10.13
CA GLU A 315 -6.90 15.67 -10.01
C GLU A 315 -6.38 15.55 -8.57
N ARG A 316 -6.82 14.51 -7.82
CA ARG A 316 -6.43 14.24 -6.43
C ARG A 316 -6.89 15.29 -5.40
N ARG A 317 -7.76 16.24 -5.79
CA ARG A 317 -8.42 17.18 -4.88
C ARG A 317 -9.85 16.76 -4.63
N PHE A 318 -10.22 16.63 -3.38
CA PHE A 318 -11.52 16.12 -2.94
C PHE A 318 -12.23 17.14 -2.05
N LYS A 319 -13.39 17.59 -2.50
CA LYS A 319 -14.29 18.37 -1.66
C LYS A 319 -15.15 17.39 -0.86
N LEU A 320 -14.88 17.31 0.42
CA LEU A 320 -15.63 16.51 1.38
C LEU A 320 -16.89 17.21 1.81
N ASP A 321 -17.96 16.45 1.94
CA ASP A 321 -19.21 16.84 2.59
C ASP A 321 -19.81 15.57 3.19
N GLY A 322 -20.10 15.56 4.49
CA GLY A 322 -20.60 14.35 5.09
C GLY A 322 -21.02 14.48 6.55
N SER A 323 -21.78 13.49 6.97
CA SER A 323 -22.24 13.37 8.33
C SER A 323 -22.18 11.95 8.85
N ILE A 324 -21.96 11.84 10.16
CA ILE A 324 -22.15 10.63 10.96
C ILE A 324 -23.12 11.01 12.07
N SER A 325 -24.21 10.28 12.23
CA SER A 325 -25.21 10.58 13.22
C SER A 325 -25.78 9.34 13.92
N SER A 326 -26.13 9.51 15.17
CA SER A 326 -26.90 8.57 15.95
C SER A 326 -28.02 9.31 16.70
N ASP A 327 -28.81 8.62 17.49
CA ASP A 327 -29.76 9.27 18.41
C ASP A 327 -29.09 10.19 19.44
N ASN A 328 -27.78 10.08 19.62
CA ASN A 328 -27.04 10.68 20.72
C ASN A 328 -26.13 11.82 20.27
N PHE A 329 -25.72 11.86 19.00
CA PHE A 329 -24.88 12.91 18.43
C PHE A 329 -25.09 13.08 16.94
N VAL A 330 -24.63 14.20 16.42
CA VAL A 330 -24.40 14.47 14.99
C VAL A 330 -22.99 14.99 14.82
N LEU A 331 -22.25 14.41 13.92
CA LEU A 331 -20.95 14.91 13.46
C LEU A 331 -21.09 15.27 11.99
N GLU A 332 -20.78 16.51 11.65
CA GLU A 332 -20.76 17.01 10.28
C GLU A 332 -19.34 17.40 9.89
N THR A 333 -18.97 17.18 8.66
CA THR A 333 -17.66 17.60 8.14
C THR A 333 -17.82 18.13 6.73
N ASN A 334 -17.09 19.21 6.45
CA ASN A 334 -16.95 19.75 5.11
C ASN A 334 -15.57 20.38 4.94
N GLY A 335 -15.09 20.48 3.70
CA GLY A 335 -13.80 21.08 3.42
C GLY A 335 -13.13 20.46 2.21
N LEU A 336 -11.87 20.81 1.99
CA LEU A 336 -11.07 20.32 0.87
C LEU A 336 -9.87 19.55 1.37
N VAL A 337 -9.69 18.34 0.79
CA VAL A 337 -8.52 17.49 0.97
C VAL A 337 -7.80 17.38 -0.37
N ASP A 338 -6.57 17.85 -0.42
CA ASP A 338 -5.70 17.82 -1.59
C ASP A 338 -4.64 16.74 -1.37
N LEU A 339 -4.88 15.56 -1.96
CA LEU A 339 -3.95 14.43 -1.87
C LEU A 339 -2.71 14.64 -2.74
N GLY A 340 -2.80 15.49 -3.76
CA GLY A 340 -1.67 15.82 -4.64
C GLY A 340 -0.63 16.68 -3.94
N ASN A 341 -1.06 17.55 -3.04
CA ASN A 341 -0.17 18.43 -2.25
C ASN A 341 -0.14 18.06 -0.76
N SER A 342 -0.71 16.92 -0.37
CA SER A 342 -0.81 16.46 1.02
C SER A 342 -1.32 17.54 1.98
N MET A 343 -2.37 18.26 1.58
CA MET A 343 -2.90 19.43 2.29
C MET A 343 -4.39 19.30 2.61
N MET A 344 -4.78 19.97 3.70
CA MET A 344 -6.18 20.24 4.05
C MET A 344 -6.45 21.75 3.95
N ARG A 345 -7.62 22.09 3.43
CA ARG A 345 -8.09 23.50 3.38
C ARG A 345 -9.50 23.57 3.95
N ASP A 346 -9.63 24.36 5.00
CA ASP A 346 -10.89 24.64 5.69
C ASP A 346 -11.69 23.36 5.97
N LEU A 347 -10.97 22.28 6.37
CA LEU A 347 -11.61 21.04 6.76
C LEU A 347 -12.25 21.24 8.13
N ALA A 348 -13.52 21.58 8.11
CA ALA A 348 -14.33 21.82 9.29
C ALA A 348 -14.97 20.51 9.76
N VAL A 349 -15.01 20.34 11.07
CA VAL A 349 -15.72 19.24 11.76
C VAL A 349 -16.54 19.87 12.86
N GLU A 350 -17.83 19.61 12.86
CA GLU A 350 -18.77 20.02 13.91
C GLU A 350 -19.37 18.78 14.57
N PHE A 351 -19.23 18.68 15.87
CA PHE A 351 -19.81 17.61 16.68
C PHE A 351 -20.86 18.19 17.61
N ARG A 352 -22.11 17.79 17.45
CA ARG A 352 -23.23 18.17 18.31
C ARG A 352 -23.63 16.99 19.19
N LEU A 353 -23.51 17.15 20.49
CA LEU A 353 -23.96 16.16 21.47
C LEU A 353 -25.43 16.38 21.79
N LEU A 354 -26.29 15.42 21.40
CA LEU A 354 -27.74 15.52 21.57
C LEU A 354 -28.19 15.00 22.94
N LYS A 355 -27.56 13.91 23.42
CA LYS A 355 -27.85 13.31 24.73
C LYS A 355 -26.59 13.26 25.60
N PRO A 356 -26.32 14.28 26.42
CA PRO A 356 -25.11 14.35 27.25
C PRO A 356 -24.93 13.18 28.20
N SER A 357 -26.01 12.62 28.75
CA SER A 357 -25.98 11.46 29.66
C SER A 357 -25.38 10.19 29.05
N THR A 358 -25.23 10.12 27.73
CA THR A 358 -24.53 8.98 27.08
C THR A 358 -23.02 9.00 27.32
N LEU A 359 -22.42 10.17 27.57
CA LEU A 359 -21.01 10.29 27.91
C LEU A 359 -20.75 10.04 29.40
N ALA A 360 -21.62 10.54 30.25
CA ALA A 360 -21.60 10.30 31.69
C ALA A 360 -23.02 10.45 32.25
N GLU A 361 -23.46 9.56 33.12
CA GLU A 361 -24.82 9.52 33.67
C GLU A 361 -25.24 10.84 34.35
N ASN A 362 -24.29 11.51 35.00
CA ASN A 362 -24.50 12.78 35.70
C ASN A 362 -24.27 14.01 34.81
N LEU A 363 -23.94 13.84 33.51
CA LEU A 363 -23.80 14.93 32.56
C LEU A 363 -25.17 15.32 31.98
N ASN A 364 -25.54 16.57 32.11
CA ASN A 364 -26.71 17.16 31.51
C ASN A 364 -26.37 18.41 30.74
N GLY A 365 -27.21 18.90 29.85
CA GLY A 365 -26.91 20.08 29.08
C GLY A 365 -27.79 20.28 27.85
N ALA A 366 -27.55 21.37 27.16
CA ALA A 366 -28.19 21.67 25.89
C ALA A 366 -27.25 22.54 25.03
N GLY A 367 -27.34 22.35 23.71
CA GLY A 367 -26.53 23.10 22.75
C GLY A 367 -25.04 22.88 22.95
N ILE A 368 -24.63 21.65 23.27
CA ILE A 368 -23.21 21.25 23.39
C ILE A 368 -22.69 20.98 21.99
N VAL A 369 -21.79 21.84 21.52
CA VAL A 369 -21.20 21.78 20.19
C VAL A 369 -19.69 21.92 20.31
N ALA A 370 -18.96 20.95 19.75
CA ALA A 370 -17.52 21.04 19.57
C ALA A 370 -17.22 21.26 18.08
N GLU A 371 -16.42 22.25 17.80
CA GLU A 371 -16.04 22.64 16.44
C GLU A 371 -14.53 22.48 16.28
N ALA A 372 -14.09 22.06 15.10
CA ALA A 372 -12.69 22.02 14.76
C ALA A 372 -12.49 22.39 13.30
N THR A 373 -11.41 23.11 12.99
CA THR A 373 -11.01 23.42 11.62
C THR A 373 -9.54 23.06 11.45
N LEU A 374 -9.26 22.24 10.43
CA LEU A 374 -7.92 21.82 10.07
C LEU A 374 -7.50 22.48 8.76
N ASN A 375 -6.30 23.06 8.75
CA ASN A 375 -5.68 23.70 7.60
C ASN A 375 -4.20 23.33 7.50
N GLY A 376 -3.63 23.37 6.30
CA GLY A 376 -2.22 23.16 6.04
C GLY A 376 -1.85 21.74 5.68
N GLU A 377 -0.57 21.43 5.71
CA GLU A 377 -0.01 20.14 5.34
C GLU A 377 -0.41 19.03 6.32
N PHE A 378 -0.62 17.79 5.82
CA PHE A 378 -0.90 16.64 6.69
C PHE A 378 0.20 16.42 7.74
N ALA A 379 1.46 16.71 7.38
CA ALA A 379 2.60 16.58 8.27
C ALA A 379 2.67 17.66 9.36
N SER A 380 2.04 18.82 9.15
CA SER A 380 2.09 19.95 10.10
C SER A 380 0.75 20.73 10.17
N PRO A 381 -0.36 20.08 10.51
CA PRO A 381 -1.66 20.69 10.47
C PRO A 381 -1.80 21.82 11.51
N HIS A 382 -2.52 22.85 11.11
CA HIS A 382 -3.02 23.88 12.01
C HIS A 382 -4.45 23.49 12.42
N LEU A 383 -4.67 23.31 13.70
CA LEU A 383 -5.96 22.96 14.28
C LEU A 383 -6.48 24.15 15.10
N THR A 384 -7.62 24.68 14.72
CA THR A 384 -8.43 25.55 15.55
C THR A 384 -9.61 24.75 16.07
N TYR A 385 -9.90 24.81 17.36
CA TYR A 385 -11.03 24.09 17.92
C TYR A 385 -11.72 24.92 19.00
N GLY A 386 -13.02 24.69 19.15
CA GLY A 386 -13.87 25.34 20.10
C GLY A 386 -14.87 24.40 20.74
N LEU A 387 -15.35 24.76 21.92
CA LEU A 387 -16.46 24.10 22.61
C LEU A 387 -17.45 25.19 23.02
N ASN A 388 -18.68 25.03 22.57
CA ASN A 388 -19.80 25.88 22.92
C ASN A 388 -20.85 25.03 23.64
N ALA A 389 -21.45 25.57 24.69
CA ALA A 389 -22.61 24.95 25.32
C ALA A 389 -23.56 26.04 25.85
N ALA A 390 -24.83 26.00 25.46
CA ALA A 390 -25.83 26.88 26.02
C ALA A 390 -25.99 26.61 27.51
N ARG A 391 -25.95 25.35 27.89
CA ARG A 391 -25.91 24.87 29.27
C ARG A 391 -25.16 23.53 29.33
N ILE A 392 -24.30 23.38 30.32
CA ILE A 392 -23.66 22.11 30.68
C ILE A 392 -23.65 21.95 32.19
N GLY A 393 -24.07 20.84 32.71
CA GLY A 393 -24.14 20.54 34.13
C GLY A 393 -23.55 19.17 34.45
N VAL A 394 -22.91 19.09 35.61
CA VAL A 394 -22.44 17.82 36.19
C VAL A 394 -22.92 17.81 37.64
N ASP A 395 -23.71 16.82 37.99
CA ASP A 395 -24.43 16.73 39.26
C ASP A 395 -25.24 18.03 39.53
N GLU A 396 -24.96 18.71 40.60
CA GLU A 396 -25.65 19.97 41.02
C GLU A 396 -25.00 21.24 40.42
N THR A 397 -23.85 21.12 39.77
CA THR A 397 -23.13 22.27 39.21
C THR A 397 -23.52 22.47 37.75
N THR A 398 -24.00 23.71 37.45
CA THR A 398 -24.40 24.09 36.09
C THR A 398 -23.65 25.34 35.63
N ILE A 399 -23.11 25.28 34.42
CA ILE A 399 -22.49 26.41 33.70
C ILE A 399 -23.42 26.79 32.54
N ILE A 400 -23.70 28.06 32.41
CA ILE A 400 -24.54 28.63 31.36
C ILE A 400 -23.67 29.47 30.42
N GLY A 401 -23.84 29.28 29.12
CA GLY A 401 -23.14 30.09 28.11
C GLY A 401 -21.64 29.83 28.02
N LEU A 402 -21.22 28.54 28.22
CA LEU A 402 -19.83 28.16 28.08
C LEU A 402 -19.34 28.38 26.63
N ARG A 403 -18.25 29.11 26.50
CA ARG A 403 -17.49 29.22 25.25
C ARG A 403 -16.02 29.06 25.54
N ALA A 404 -15.39 28.16 24.86
CA ALA A 404 -13.95 27.93 24.94
C ALA A 404 -13.39 27.75 23.52
N MET A 405 -12.28 28.40 23.24
CA MET A 405 -11.61 28.32 21.95
C MET A 405 -10.10 28.16 22.17
N ALA A 406 -9.48 27.34 21.35
CA ALA A 406 -8.02 27.16 21.37
C ALA A 406 -7.50 26.94 19.97
N VAL A 407 -6.26 27.33 19.76
CA VAL A 407 -5.52 27.10 18.50
C VAL A 407 -4.30 26.27 18.79
N ARG A 408 -4.07 25.25 17.99
CA ARG A 408 -2.92 24.36 18.12
C ARG A 408 -2.22 24.20 16.79
N LYS A 409 -0.90 24.36 16.80
CA LYS A 409 -0.04 23.99 15.70
C LYS A 409 0.72 22.73 16.06
N TRP A 410 0.60 21.71 15.23
CA TRP A 410 1.37 20.48 15.36
C TRP A 410 2.63 20.62 14.51
N MET A 411 3.79 20.34 15.10
CA MET A 411 5.05 20.26 14.36
C MET A 411 5.64 18.86 14.56
N ARG A 412 5.94 18.18 13.48
CA ARG A 412 6.67 16.92 13.52
C ARG A 412 8.11 17.22 13.90
N LYS A 413 8.64 16.54 14.91
CA LYS A 413 10.06 16.64 15.24
C LYS A 413 10.84 15.88 14.19
N ALA A 414 11.78 16.55 13.50
CA ALA A 414 12.66 15.88 12.54
C ALA A 414 13.31 14.65 13.18
N GLY A 415 13.11 13.47 12.58
CA GLY A 415 13.68 12.21 13.04
C GLY A 415 12.94 11.49 14.17
N SER A 416 11.69 11.83 14.51
CA SER A 416 10.92 11.08 15.52
C SER A 416 9.46 10.88 15.10
N SER A 417 8.92 9.68 15.38
CA SER A 417 7.50 9.36 15.24
C SER A 417 6.59 10.01 16.30
N ARG A 418 7.14 10.87 17.19
CA ARG A 418 6.39 11.53 18.24
C ARG A 418 6.13 12.99 17.92
N TRP A 419 4.86 13.39 18.02
CA TRP A 419 4.41 14.78 17.93
C TRP A 419 4.83 15.58 19.15
N LYS A 420 5.39 16.77 18.94
CA LYS A 420 5.74 17.68 20.03
C LYS A 420 4.62 18.72 20.22
N ARG A 421 4.10 18.79 21.43
CA ARG A 421 3.13 19.82 21.82
C ARG A 421 3.83 21.20 21.90
N VAL A 422 3.35 22.16 21.13
CA VAL A 422 3.75 23.57 21.31
C VAL A 422 2.74 24.19 22.26
N ARG A 423 3.21 24.90 23.28
CA ARG A 423 2.37 25.51 24.34
C ARG A 423 1.43 26.55 23.75
N ASP A 424 0.16 26.41 24.04
CA ASP A 424 -0.91 27.31 23.63
C ASP A 424 -0.92 28.60 24.45
N ARG A 425 -1.28 29.71 23.82
CA ARG A 425 -1.80 30.89 24.51
C ARG A 425 -3.32 30.73 24.56
N LEU A 426 -3.85 30.61 25.79
CA LEU A 426 -5.29 30.77 26.04
C LEU A 426 -5.62 32.24 25.86
N ALA A 427 -6.46 32.55 24.89
CA ALA A 427 -7.15 33.86 24.84
C ALA A 427 -8.45 33.70 25.64
N GLY A 428 -8.50 34.35 26.80
CA GLY A 428 -9.68 34.44 27.64
C GLY A 428 -10.67 35.45 27.09
#